data_262a8abe74c39f35f00e13367a29d4c6
#
_entry.id   262a8abe74c39f35f00e13367a29d4c6
#
_cell.length_a   1.000
_cell.length_b   1.000
_cell.length_c   1.000
_cell.angle_alpha   90.00
_cell.angle_beta   90.00
_cell.angle_gamma   90.00
#
_symmetry.space_group_name_H-M   'P 1'
#
loop_
_entity.id
_entity.type
_entity.pdbx_description
1 polymer ?
#
loop_
_entity_poly.entity_id
_entity_poly.type
_entity_poly.pdbx_seq_one_letter_code
_entity_poly.pdbx_strand_id
1 'polypeptide(L)'
;MGYCRECGHQLTNEHEFCPECGHPVERKAASSEGAESQRYAEPASASVEEERESVKPPNKKTKIIAISVIAAAAILGGAYYGIDKTMMAPKAVSEKFIASVKGNDVDKVKKYVNDGQIQLEANDEQTKSFITYLHENPDVMKSISEGLAADSRALEAGVPSEDHSSYAKLEQDGKKWGIFDHYTVQINPVYAKVQSTEDATAVYIDGQKAGTVSSDSSKKIGPFLPGTHTVKGEVQNDYGKVESEQEIEATNGEDVNVEFDWSDHAVYVSSDYDDATLFVNGKDKKTEIGDIDYLGPLPMDGSVKVYAKRKFDSGEKKTEEVSIKKGIEDIALNFDEENTAEASAPSKEEQSGDQDSKADSGVSTSEVSSFIEQYMYATISSINSGDFSIAEPYIDSNGPKYKEQKEYTAYLMKKGITEDLLSFNVNRVTKLDDSMYKVYTTEEYDISYGDGSVKYKKFNSIHKVKELSDGSLGVYQLISSTEVK
;
A
#
# COMPACT_ATOMS: atom_id res chain seq x y z
N MET A 1 24.35 -39.76 7.13
CA MET A 1 23.59 -38.71 6.46
C MET A 1 22.12 -38.94 6.79
N GLY A 2 21.46 -37.95 7.34
CA GLY A 2 20.05 -38.00 7.69
C GLY A 2 19.27 -36.99 6.86
N TYR A 3 17.94 -37.07 6.90
CA TYR A 3 17.05 -36.07 6.30
C TYR A 3 16.18 -35.49 7.39
N CYS A 4 15.86 -34.21 7.27
CA CYS A 4 14.89 -33.54 8.14
C CYS A 4 13.50 -34.18 7.95
N ARG A 5 12.86 -34.55 9.07
CA ARG A 5 11.54 -35.20 9.03
C ARG A 5 10.41 -34.25 8.61
N GLU A 6 10.63 -32.96 8.77
CA GLU A 6 9.62 -31.93 8.45
C GLU A 6 9.69 -31.46 6.99
N CYS A 7 10.90 -31.16 6.47
CA CYS A 7 11.04 -30.57 5.13
C CYS A 7 11.81 -31.43 4.12
N GLY A 8 12.33 -32.59 4.54
CA GLY A 8 13.11 -33.51 3.66
C GLY A 8 14.53 -33.03 3.32
N HIS A 9 14.99 -31.88 3.85
CA HIS A 9 16.34 -31.37 3.59
C HIS A 9 17.42 -32.34 4.13
N GLN A 10 18.52 -32.51 3.37
CA GLN A 10 19.63 -33.41 3.73
C GLN A 10 20.47 -32.80 4.87
N LEU A 11 20.62 -33.55 5.97
CA LEU A 11 21.32 -33.09 7.17
C LEU A 11 22.72 -33.75 7.26
N THR A 12 23.72 -32.97 7.64
CA THR A 12 25.02 -33.45 8.04
C THR A 12 25.07 -33.70 9.55
N ASN A 13 26.07 -34.45 10.02
CA ASN A 13 26.21 -34.77 11.44
C ASN A 13 26.57 -33.55 12.33
N GLU A 14 26.78 -32.40 11.76
CA GLU A 14 27.16 -31.17 12.47
C GLU A 14 25.95 -30.26 12.77
N HIS A 15 24.81 -30.49 12.11
CA HIS A 15 23.62 -29.63 12.28
C HIS A 15 22.85 -30.04 13.55
N GLU A 16 22.66 -29.08 14.46
CA GLU A 16 21.75 -29.21 15.62
C GLU A 16 20.33 -28.83 15.25
N PHE A 17 20.16 -27.96 14.23
CA PHE A 17 18.89 -27.54 13.66
C PHE A 17 18.96 -27.68 12.14
N CYS A 18 17.82 -27.94 11.51
CA CYS A 18 17.73 -27.97 10.05
C CYS A 18 17.97 -26.56 9.48
N PRO A 19 18.95 -26.36 8.56
CA PRO A 19 19.22 -25.02 8.03
C PRO A 19 18.10 -24.48 7.13
N GLU A 20 17.19 -25.33 6.65
CA GLU A 20 16.12 -24.94 5.75
C GLU A 20 14.83 -24.57 6.48
N CYS A 21 14.45 -25.31 7.55
CA CYS A 21 13.18 -25.08 8.26
C CYS A 21 13.33 -24.81 9.76
N GLY A 22 14.56 -24.77 10.29
CA GLY A 22 14.82 -24.49 11.71
C GLY A 22 14.45 -25.61 12.70
N HIS A 23 13.94 -26.76 12.23
CA HIS A 23 13.51 -27.84 13.11
C HIS A 23 14.69 -28.50 13.83
N PRO A 24 14.63 -28.77 15.16
CA PRO A 24 15.72 -29.40 15.91
C PRO A 24 15.96 -30.86 15.44
N VAL A 25 17.21 -31.25 15.33
CA VAL A 25 17.62 -32.58 14.90
C VAL A 25 17.79 -33.49 16.11
N GLU A 26 16.87 -34.44 16.33
CA GLU A 26 16.97 -35.43 17.39
C GLU A 26 18.13 -36.39 17.12
N ARG A 27 19.17 -36.36 17.95
CA ARG A 27 20.25 -37.34 17.94
C ARG A 27 19.88 -38.52 18.84
N LYS A 28 19.73 -39.70 18.27
CA LYS A 28 19.72 -40.92 19.08
C LYS A 28 21.11 -41.08 19.69
N ALA A 29 21.19 -41.05 21.03
CA ALA A 29 22.38 -41.39 21.77
C ALA A 29 22.79 -42.84 21.40
N ALA A 30 24.01 -43.02 20.98
CA ALA A 30 24.58 -44.32 20.70
C ALA A 30 24.74 -45.08 22.04
N SER A 31 23.98 -46.16 22.18
CA SER A 31 24.19 -47.13 23.25
C SER A 31 25.44 -47.91 22.93
N SER A 32 26.45 -47.85 23.79
CA SER A 32 27.59 -48.75 23.81
C SER A 32 27.13 -50.12 24.27
N GLU A 33 27.27 -51.12 23.40
CA GLU A 33 27.16 -52.55 23.71
C GLU A 33 28.32 -53.02 24.59
N GLY A 34 28.00 -53.95 25.50
CA GLY A 34 28.98 -54.76 26.20
C GLY A 34 28.36 -55.71 27.20
N ALA A 35 27.88 -56.87 26.73
CA ALA A 35 27.93 -58.26 27.26
C ALA A 35 27.89 -58.41 28.79
N GLU A 36 27.16 -59.31 29.46
CA GLU A 36 26.97 -60.75 29.25
C GLU A 36 26.00 -61.29 30.30
N SER A 37 25.06 -62.08 29.85
CA SER A 37 24.46 -63.31 30.43
C SER A 37 24.74 -63.69 31.88
N GLN A 38 23.75 -63.95 32.74
CA GLN A 38 23.32 -65.29 33.22
C GLN A 38 22.23 -65.26 34.31
N ARG A 39 21.15 -65.99 34.00
CA ARG A 39 20.40 -67.05 34.75
C ARG A 39 19.75 -66.77 36.10
N TYR A 40 18.47 -66.94 36.08
CA TYR A 40 17.48 -67.50 37.03
C TYR A 40 18.05 -68.20 38.28
N ALA A 41 17.48 -67.86 39.46
CA ALA A 41 17.05 -68.77 40.51
C ALA A 41 16.16 -68.00 41.55
N GLU A 42 14.94 -68.42 41.73
CA GLU A 42 14.11 -68.32 42.91
C GLU A 42 14.26 -69.70 43.69
N PRO A 43 13.78 -69.86 44.92
CA PRO A 43 13.52 -69.03 46.07
C PRO A 43 14.14 -69.49 47.40
N ALA A 44 14.12 -68.66 48.41
CA ALA A 44 14.12 -69.22 49.76
C ALA A 44 13.58 -68.16 50.76
N SER A 45 12.48 -68.48 51.39
CA SER A 45 11.91 -67.82 52.56
C SER A 45 12.89 -67.85 53.74
N ALA A 46 13.21 -66.65 54.26
CA ALA A 46 13.81 -66.55 55.59
C ALA A 46 13.06 -65.46 56.37
N SER A 47 12.53 -65.87 57.48
CA SER A 47 11.94 -65.09 58.55
C SER A 47 12.86 -63.97 59.00
N VAL A 48 12.42 -62.75 58.90
CA VAL A 48 13.07 -61.58 59.51
C VAL A 48 12.36 -61.24 60.79
N GLU A 49 13.05 -61.35 61.90
CA GLU A 49 12.71 -60.81 63.19
C GLU A 49 12.55 -59.31 63.08
N GLU A 50 11.39 -58.83 63.59
CA GLU A 50 11.04 -57.43 63.66
C GLU A 50 11.82 -56.76 64.80
N GLU A 51 13.00 -56.19 64.50
CA GLU A 51 13.68 -55.28 65.38
C GLU A 51 12.98 -53.92 65.40
N ARG A 52 12.11 -53.71 66.41
CA ARG A 52 11.49 -52.45 66.70
C ARG A 52 12.55 -51.44 67.12
N GLU A 53 13.10 -50.69 66.16
CA GLU A 53 13.81 -49.46 66.50
C GLU A 53 12.85 -48.49 67.16
N SER A 54 13.13 -48.18 68.41
CA SER A 54 12.44 -47.13 69.18
C SER A 54 12.72 -45.78 68.54
N VAL A 55 11.74 -45.26 67.77
CA VAL A 55 11.77 -43.89 67.23
C VAL A 55 11.77 -42.92 68.41
N LYS A 56 12.95 -42.36 68.70
CA LYS A 56 13.08 -41.25 69.67
C LYS A 56 12.22 -40.08 69.17
N PRO A 57 11.39 -39.45 70.05
CA PRO A 57 10.60 -38.35 69.65
C PRO A 57 11.49 -37.20 69.09
N PRO A 58 11.12 -36.58 67.94
CA PRO A 58 11.93 -35.56 67.28
C PRO A 58 12.20 -34.41 68.26
N ASN A 59 13.45 -34.00 68.32
CA ASN A 59 13.96 -32.92 69.15
C ASN A 59 13.20 -31.64 68.86
N LYS A 60 12.93 -30.80 69.86
CA LYS A 60 12.18 -29.52 69.70
C LYS A 60 12.65 -28.69 68.50
N LYS A 61 13.99 -28.69 68.22
CA LYS A 61 14.60 -28.02 67.06
C LYS A 61 14.11 -28.61 65.72
N THR A 62 13.99 -29.92 65.61
CA THR A 62 13.52 -30.61 64.40
C THR A 62 12.02 -30.34 64.17
N LYS A 63 11.20 -30.25 65.23
CA LYS A 63 9.80 -29.85 65.10
C LYS A 63 9.66 -28.40 64.64
N ILE A 64 10.47 -27.46 65.12
CA ILE A 64 10.46 -26.06 64.69
C ILE A 64 10.89 -25.93 63.24
N ILE A 65 11.96 -26.65 62.81
CA ILE A 65 12.37 -26.65 61.40
C ILE A 65 11.28 -27.24 60.50
N ALA A 66 10.64 -28.33 60.87
CA ALA A 66 9.55 -28.95 60.11
C ALA A 66 8.33 -27.98 59.97
N ILE A 67 7.96 -27.29 61.06
CA ILE A 67 6.87 -26.32 61.03
C ILE A 67 7.27 -25.12 60.19
N SER A 68 8.51 -24.63 60.24
CA SER A 68 9.00 -23.53 59.41
C SER A 68 9.00 -23.88 57.93
N VAL A 69 9.39 -25.12 57.55
CA VAL A 69 9.34 -25.58 56.15
C VAL A 69 7.92 -25.71 55.65
N ILE A 70 7.01 -26.24 56.46
CA ILE A 70 5.57 -26.31 56.11
C ILE A 70 4.96 -24.91 55.97
N ALA A 71 5.30 -24.00 56.87
CA ALA A 71 4.83 -22.62 56.79
C ALA A 71 5.38 -21.89 55.56
N ALA A 72 6.67 -22.09 55.24
CA ALA A 72 7.27 -21.54 54.01
C ALA A 72 6.61 -22.15 52.77
N ALA A 73 6.37 -23.46 52.74
CA ALA A 73 5.69 -24.13 51.62
C ALA A 73 4.23 -23.63 51.45
N ALA A 74 3.54 -23.38 52.57
CA ALA A 74 2.16 -22.83 52.55
C ALA A 74 2.14 -21.36 52.04
N ILE A 75 3.15 -20.54 52.42
CA ILE A 75 3.29 -19.16 51.93
C ILE A 75 3.63 -19.16 50.43
N LEU A 76 4.58 -19.99 50.00
CA LEU A 76 4.96 -20.12 48.61
C LEU A 76 3.81 -20.70 47.76
N GLY A 77 3.12 -21.70 48.25
CA GLY A 77 1.93 -22.28 47.59
C GLY A 77 0.77 -21.29 47.52
N GLY A 78 0.54 -20.51 48.59
CA GLY A 78 -0.45 -19.45 48.62
C GLY A 78 -0.09 -18.28 47.67
N ALA A 79 1.16 -17.90 47.64
CA ALA A 79 1.67 -16.89 46.70
C ALA A 79 1.56 -17.38 45.23
N TYR A 80 1.97 -18.63 44.98
CA TYR A 80 1.80 -19.25 43.67
C TYR A 80 0.34 -19.24 43.21
N TYR A 81 -0.57 -19.76 44.06
CA TYR A 81 -1.99 -19.79 43.76
C TYR A 81 -2.59 -18.39 43.58
N GLY A 82 -2.18 -17.43 44.40
CA GLY A 82 -2.59 -16.03 44.28
C GLY A 82 -2.15 -15.40 42.97
N ILE A 83 -0.88 -15.55 42.58
CA ILE A 83 -0.34 -15.03 41.34
C ILE A 83 -1.01 -15.69 40.15
N ASP A 84 -1.11 -17.04 40.17
CA ASP A 84 -1.75 -17.79 39.10
C ASP A 84 -3.19 -17.32 38.84
N LYS A 85 -4.02 -17.34 39.89
CA LYS A 85 -5.44 -16.94 39.78
C LYS A 85 -5.69 -15.47 39.45
N THR A 86 -4.86 -14.55 39.94
CA THR A 86 -5.14 -13.12 39.86
C THR A 86 -4.37 -12.44 38.71
N MET A 87 -3.29 -13.02 38.23
CA MET A 87 -2.41 -12.40 37.26
C MET A 87 -2.16 -13.22 36.00
N MET A 88 -2.07 -14.54 36.12
CA MET A 88 -1.64 -15.43 35.04
C MET A 88 -2.77 -16.28 34.47
N ALA A 89 -3.88 -16.47 35.18
CA ALA A 89 -5.01 -17.23 34.65
C ALA A 89 -5.57 -16.63 33.37
N PRO A 90 -6.03 -17.45 32.40
CA PRO A 90 -6.53 -16.98 31.10
C PRO A 90 -7.65 -15.94 31.28
N LYS A 91 -8.57 -16.16 32.23
CA LYS A 91 -9.61 -15.20 32.58
C LYS A 91 -9.05 -13.86 33.07
N ALA A 92 -8.02 -13.87 33.91
CA ALA A 92 -7.41 -12.64 34.41
C ALA A 92 -6.71 -11.84 33.30
N VAL A 93 -6.10 -12.51 32.34
CA VAL A 93 -5.46 -11.87 31.16
C VAL A 93 -6.51 -11.19 30.28
N SER A 94 -7.58 -11.92 29.92
CA SER A 94 -8.66 -11.38 29.08
C SER A 94 -9.38 -10.20 29.75
N GLU A 95 -9.75 -10.32 31.02
CA GLU A 95 -10.42 -9.23 31.76
C GLU A 95 -9.54 -7.97 31.88
N LYS A 96 -8.24 -8.11 32.11
CA LYS A 96 -7.30 -6.98 32.18
C LYS A 96 -7.09 -6.33 30.82
N PHE A 97 -7.00 -7.10 29.75
CA PHE A 97 -6.95 -6.54 28.40
C PHE A 97 -8.19 -5.69 28.12
N ILE A 98 -9.39 -6.25 28.32
CA ILE A 98 -10.66 -5.55 28.12
C ILE A 98 -10.76 -4.30 29.02
N ALA A 99 -10.31 -4.38 30.27
CA ALA A 99 -10.29 -3.22 31.17
C ALA A 99 -9.30 -2.14 30.69
N SER A 100 -8.17 -2.53 30.11
CA SER A 100 -7.20 -1.60 29.55
C SER A 100 -7.74 -0.86 28.32
N VAL A 101 -8.44 -1.58 27.43
CA VAL A 101 -9.14 -0.95 26.28
C VAL A 101 -10.20 0.03 26.78
N LYS A 102 -11.08 -0.38 27.68
CA LYS A 102 -12.13 0.48 28.25
C LYS A 102 -11.58 1.71 29.00
N GLY A 103 -10.40 1.56 29.59
CA GLY A 103 -9.72 2.63 30.31
C GLY A 103 -8.83 3.52 29.46
N ASN A 104 -8.76 3.35 28.14
CA ASN A 104 -7.85 4.07 27.23
C ASN A 104 -6.37 3.96 27.64
N ASP A 105 -5.96 2.83 28.24
CA ASP A 105 -4.59 2.60 28.71
C ASP A 105 -3.73 2.08 27.53
N VAL A 106 -3.23 3.03 26.72
CA VAL A 106 -2.46 2.75 25.52
C VAL A 106 -1.24 1.86 25.79
N ASP A 107 -0.50 2.12 26.86
CA ASP A 107 0.71 1.36 27.21
C ASP A 107 0.39 -0.11 27.52
N LYS A 108 -0.68 -0.36 28.25
CA LYS A 108 -1.09 -1.73 28.57
C LYS A 108 -1.66 -2.45 27.36
N VAL A 109 -2.53 -1.80 26.57
CA VAL A 109 -3.09 -2.40 25.35
C VAL A 109 -1.95 -2.74 24.38
N LYS A 110 -1.03 -1.80 24.11
CA LYS A 110 0.16 -2.03 23.28
C LYS A 110 0.97 -3.24 23.76
N LYS A 111 1.18 -3.34 25.07
CA LYS A 111 1.91 -4.46 25.65
C LYS A 111 1.21 -5.79 25.42
N TYR A 112 -0.12 -5.86 25.61
CA TYR A 112 -0.88 -7.10 25.36
C TYR A 112 -0.84 -7.49 23.88
N VAL A 113 -1.03 -6.52 22.99
CA VAL A 113 -1.02 -6.77 21.54
C VAL A 113 0.35 -7.26 21.08
N ASN A 114 1.42 -6.56 21.46
CA ASN A 114 2.77 -6.91 21.00
C ASN A 114 3.32 -8.20 21.66
N ASP A 115 2.88 -8.54 22.88
CA ASP A 115 3.27 -9.78 23.57
C ASP A 115 2.64 -11.02 22.86
N GLY A 116 1.47 -10.85 22.24
CA GLY A 116 0.75 -11.93 21.55
C GLY A 116 1.06 -12.12 20.07
N GLN A 117 1.84 -11.23 19.46
CA GLN A 117 2.04 -11.19 18.00
C GLN A 117 3.50 -11.42 17.62
N ILE A 118 3.74 -12.32 16.66
CA ILE A 118 5.11 -12.57 16.14
C ILE A 118 5.47 -11.57 15.04
N GLN A 119 4.50 -11.11 14.26
CA GLN A 119 4.73 -10.29 13.06
C GLN A 119 4.21 -8.86 13.18
N LEU A 120 3.39 -8.56 14.20
CA LEU A 120 2.80 -7.25 14.44
C LEU A 120 3.51 -6.57 15.61
N GLU A 121 4.14 -5.43 15.37
CA GLU A 121 4.71 -4.55 16.39
C GLU A 121 4.01 -3.19 16.31
N ALA A 122 2.92 -3.06 17.07
CA ALA A 122 2.13 -1.83 17.10
C ALA A 122 2.85 -0.72 17.86
N ASN A 123 2.84 0.50 17.31
CA ASN A 123 3.29 1.72 17.99
C ASN A 123 2.13 2.37 18.79
N ASP A 124 2.41 3.52 19.41
CA ASP A 124 1.41 4.23 20.23
C ASP A 124 0.24 4.75 19.38
N GLU A 125 0.49 5.19 18.15
CA GLU A 125 -0.53 5.73 17.26
C GLU A 125 -1.47 4.63 16.77
N GLN A 126 -0.93 3.52 16.31
CA GLN A 126 -1.71 2.33 15.93
C GLN A 126 -2.55 1.80 17.10
N THR A 127 -1.97 1.78 18.31
CA THR A 127 -2.68 1.33 19.51
C THR A 127 -3.81 2.29 19.88
N LYS A 128 -3.60 3.61 19.78
CA LYS A 128 -4.65 4.61 20.00
C LYS A 128 -5.77 4.48 18.97
N SER A 129 -5.43 4.34 17.69
CA SER A 129 -6.39 4.11 16.62
C SER A 129 -7.24 2.87 16.90
N PHE A 130 -6.61 1.76 17.25
CA PHE A 130 -7.32 0.52 17.60
C PHE A 130 -8.26 0.69 18.80
N ILE A 131 -7.83 1.36 19.88
CA ILE A 131 -8.69 1.65 21.04
C ILE A 131 -9.88 2.51 20.62
N THR A 132 -9.65 3.56 19.82
CA THR A 132 -10.71 4.43 19.29
C THR A 132 -11.69 3.64 18.46
N TYR A 133 -11.20 2.82 17.52
CA TYR A 133 -12.02 1.93 16.71
C TYR A 133 -12.91 1.02 17.56
N LEU A 134 -12.39 0.42 18.63
CA LEU A 134 -13.17 -0.44 19.52
C LEU A 134 -14.23 0.33 20.34
N HIS A 135 -13.97 1.60 20.66
CA HIS A 135 -14.97 2.44 21.34
C HIS A 135 -16.08 2.90 20.41
N GLU A 136 -15.76 3.18 19.16
CA GLU A 136 -16.71 3.59 18.12
C GLU A 136 -17.54 2.41 17.59
N ASN A 137 -17.02 1.17 17.77
CA ASN A 137 -17.64 -0.06 17.31
C ASN A 137 -17.98 -1.01 18.49
N PRO A 138 -19.02 -0.73 19.29
CA PRO A 138 -19.35 -1.50 20.50
C PRO A 138 -19.69 -2.96 20.21
N ASP A 139 -20.18 -3.31 19.02
CA ASP A 139 -20.46 -4.69 18.61
C ASP A 139 -19.14 -5.47 18.40
N VAL A 140 -18.11 -4.84 17.84
CA VAL A 140 -16.76 -5.41 17.71
C VAL A 140 -16.18 -5.65 19.11
N MET A 141 -16.23 -4.63 19.98
CA MET A 141 -15.75 -4.72 21.34
C MET A 141 -16.46 -5.81 22.14
N LYS A 142 -17.78 -5.99 21.92
CA LYS A 142 -18.57 -7.07 22.51
C LYS A 142 -18.12 -8.43 21.98
N SER A 143 -17.94 -8.58 20.66
CA SER A 143 -17.46 -9.83 20.04
C SER A 143 -16.10 -10.24 20.61
N ILE A 144 -15.15 -9.30 20.73
CA ILE A 144 -13.83 -9.55 21.36
C ILE A 144 -14.02 -10.01 22.82
N SER A 145 -14.83 -9.29 23.60
CA SER A 145 -15.02 -9.61 25.01
C SER A 145 -15.66 -11.01 25.23
N GLU A 146 -16.66 -11.35 24.43
CA GLU A 146 -17.33 -12.64 24.48
C GLU A 146 -16.44 -13.78 23.99
N GLY A 147 -15.68 -13.54 22.90
CA GLY A 147 -14.72 -14.51 22.36
C GLY A 147 -13.61 -14.82 23.35
N LEU A 148 -12.93 -13.80 23.90
CA LEU A 148 -11.87 -13.98 24.90
C LEU A 148 -12.39 -14.65 26.19
N ALA A 149 -13.65 -14.41 26.58
CA ALA A 149 -14.28 -15.09 27.72
C ALA A 149 -14.59 -16.56 27.42
N ALA A 150 -14.94 -16.91 26.18
CA ALA A 150 -15.12 -18.28 25.73
C ALA A 150 -13.77 -19.03 25.68
N ASP A 151 -12.73 -18.41 25.09
CA ASP A 151 -11.38 -18.95 25.06
C ASP A 151 -10.84 -19.21 26.48
N SER A 152 -11.06 -18.25 27.39
CA SER A 152 -10.64 -18.40 28.79
C SER A 152 -11.25 -19.65 29.44
N ARG A 153 -12.52 -19.90 29.18
CA ARG A 153 -13.20 -21.09 29.72
C ARG A 153 -12.67 -22.39 29.11
N ALA A 154 -12.40 -22.39 27.81
CA ALA A 154 -11.81 -23.53 27.11
C ALA A 154 -10.43 -23.87 27.69
N LEU A 155 -9.55 -22.85 27.80
CA LEU A 155 -8.22 -23.00 28.35
C LEU A 155 -8.21 -23.43 29.83
N GLU A 156 -9.11 -22.90 30.64
CA GLU A 156 -9.29 -23.35 32.06
C GLU A 156 -9.73 -24.82 32.13
N ALA A 157 -10.49 -25.30 31.14
CA ALA A 157 -10.89 -26.69 31.01
C ALA A 157 -9.81 -27.61 30.40
N GLY A 158 -8.65 -27.05 30.03
CA GLY A 158 -7.57 -27.79 29.38
C GLY A 158 -7.85 -28.15 27.92
N VAL A 159 -8.76 -27.43 27.27
CA VAL A 159 -9.11 -27.58 25.87
C VAL A 159 -8.48 -26.43 25.10
N PRO A 160 -7.87 -26.66 23.91
CA PRO A 160 -7.40 -25.56 23.06
C PRO A 160 -8.52 -24.57 22.77
N SER A 161 -8.19 -23.27 22.72
CA SER A 161 -9.15 -22.25 22.29
C SER A 161 -9.49 -22.44 20.80
N GLU A 162 -10.77 -22.35 20.49
CA GLU A 162 -11.26 -22.27 19.12
C GLU A 162 -11.40 -20.81 18.71
N ASP A 163 -11.62 -20.54 17.41
CA ASP A 163 -11.83 -19.16 16.93
C ASP A 163 -13.24 -18.68 17.29
N HIS A 164 -13.40 -18.20 18.52
CA HIS A 164 -14.68 -17.69 19.03
C HIS A 164 -14.96 -16.23 18.64
N SER A 165 -13.94 -15.51 18.15
CA SER A 165 -14.08 -14.16 17.61
C SER A 165 -13.20 -14.01 16.38
N SER A 166 -13.72 -13.36 15.33
CA SER A 166 -12.96 -13.01 14.15
C SER A 166 -11.93 -11.88 14.38
N TYR A 167 -11.95 -11.24 15.53
CA TYR A 167 -11.13 -10.06 15.83
C TYR A 167 -9.98 -10.34 16.78
N ALA A 168 -10.16 -11.25 17.72
CA ALA A 168 -9.16 -11.54 18.74
C ALA A 168 -9.30 -12.96 19.28
N LYS A 169 -8.20 -13.54 19.73
CA LYS A 169 -8.11 -14.88 20.32
C LYS A 169 -7.21 -14.86 21.54
N LEU A 170 -7.55 -15.68 22.55
CA LEU A 170 -6.66 -15.93 23.69
C LEU A 170 -5.95 -17.26 23.48
N GLU A 171 -4.64 -17.25 23.46
CA GLU A 171 -3.82 -18.46 23.29
C GLU A 171 -2.86 -18.67 24.44
N GLN A 172 -2.52 -19.95 24.69
CA GLN A 172 -1.44 -20.30 25.61
C GLN A 172 -0.10 -20.27 24.86
N ASP A 173 0.81 -19.41 25.31
CA ASP A 173 2.15 -19.24 24.76
C ASP A 173 3.22 -19.61 25.80
N GLY A 174 3.42 -20.91 25.98
CA GLY A 174 4.46 -21.44 26.86
C GLY A 174 4.28 -21.14 28.34
N LYS A 175 5.38 -20.80 29.02
CA LYS A 175 5.42 -20.56 30.48
C LYS A 175 6.19 -19.29 30.83
N LYS A 176 5.60 -18.45 31.69
CA LYS A 176 6.28 -17.28 32.29
C LYS A 176 7.04 -17.72 33.53
N TRP A 177 8.29 -17.27 33.66
CA TRP A 177 9.23 -17.67 34.72
C TRP A 177 9.42 -19.18 34.87
N GLY A 178 9.09 -19.95 33.82
CA GLY A 178 9.24 -21.41 33.78
C GLY A 178 8.23 -22.21 34.63
N ILE A 179 7.32 -21.57 35.35
CA ILE A 179 6.37 -22.21 36.28
C ILE A 179 4.90 -21.87 36.01
N PHE A 180 4.58 -20.62 35.60
CA PHE A 180 3.21 -20.21 35.32
C PHE A 180 2.90 -20.35 33.85
N ASP A 181 1.74 -20.85 33.50
CA ASP A 181 1.27 -20.83 32.13
C ASP A 181 1.16 -19.37 31.64
N HIS A 182 1.59 -19.10 30.44
CA HIS A 182 1.55 -17.78 29.82
C HIS A 182 0.44 -17.77 28.77
N TYR A 183 -0.40 -16.72 28.83
CA TYR A 183 -1.51 -16.52 27.91
C TYR A 183 -1.37 -15.16 27.26
N THR A 184 -1.58 -15.09 25.94
CA THR A 184 -1.46 -13.90 25.12
C THR A 184 -2.76 -13.62 24.39
N VAL A 185 -3.04 -12.33 24.20
CA VAL A 185 -4.17 -11.88 23.37
C VAL A 185 -3.64 -11.63 21.96
N GLN A 186 -4.07 -12.45 21.01
CA GLN A 186 -3.76 -12.27 19.61
C GLN A 186 -4.89 -11.47 18.95
N ILE A 187 -4.56 -10.37 18.30
CA ILE A 187 -5.49 -9.60 17.48
C ILE A 187 -5.31 -10.02 16.03
N ASN A 188 -6.40 -10.32 15.33
CA ASN A 188 -6.35 -10.62 13.92
C ASN A 188 -5.94 -9.36 13.15
N PRO A 189 -4.77 -9.36 12.49
CA PRO A 189 -4.25 -8.18 11.85
C PRO A 189 -4.98 -7.89 10.55
N VAL A 190 -4.90 -6.64 10.12
CA VAL A 190 -5.38 -6.17 8.83
C VAL A 190 -4.20 -5.83 7.91
N TYR A 191 -4.49 -5.71 6.62
CA TYR A 191 -3.50 -5.43 5.60
C TYR A 191 -4.04 -4.41 4.61
N ALA A 192 -3.14 -3.66 3.97
CA ALA A 192 -3.43 -2.82 2.83
C ALA A 192 -2.85 -3.43 1.55
N LYS A 193 -3.64 -3.42 0.48
CA LYS A 193 -3.18 -3.71 -0.87
C LYS A 193 -2.82 -2.39 -1.53
N VAL A 194 -1.53 -2.09 -1.61
CA VAL A 194 -1.01 -0.80 -2.05
C VAL A 194 -0.54 -0.89 -3.49
N GLN A 195 -0.92 0.11 -4.28
CA GLN A 195 -0.46 0.36 -5.65
C GLN A 195 0.13 1.77 -5.74
N SER A 196 0.97 2.00 -6.75
CA SER A 196 1.53 3.32 -7.04
C SER A 196 1.73 3.47 -8.55
N THR A 197 1.61 4.66 -9.08
CA THR A 197 1.98 4.97 -10.47
C THR A 197 3.48 5.20 -10.64
N GLU A 198 4.24 5.29 -9.52
CA GLU A 198 5.68 5.50 -9.53
C GLU A 198 6.44 4.33 -8.91
N ASP A 199 7.61 4.03 -9.48
CA ASP A 199 8.50 3.00 -8.97
C ASP A 199 9.15 3.39 -7.64
N ALA A 200 9.51 2.35 -6.87
CA ALA A 200 10.23 2.50 -5.61
C ALA A 200 9.52 3.40 -4.58
N THR A 201 8.18 3.53 -4.67
CA THR A 201 7.38 4.27 -3.70
C THR A 201 7.51 3.62 -2.32
N ALA A 202 8.13 4.32 -1.38
CA ALA A 202 8.21 3.88 0.01
C ALA A 202 6.86 4.12 0.70
N VAL A 203 6.35 3.09 1.39
CA VAL A 203 5.04 3.14 2.06
C VAL A 203 5.25 3.14 3.56
N TYR A 204 4.56 4.05 4.25
CA TYR A 204 4.54 4.17 5.69
C TYR A 204 3.10 4.04 6.18
N ILE A 205 2.90 3.36 7.31
CA ILE A 205 1.64 3.30 8.03
C ILE A 205 1.86 3.88 9.42
N ASP A 206 1.12 4.91 9.78
CA ASP A 206 1.26 5.66 11.04
C ASP A 206 2.72 6.04 11.35
N GLY A 207 3.40 6.55 10.34
CA GLY A 207 4.79 6.99 10.41
C GLY A 207 5.85 5.88 10.40
N GLN A 208 5.47 4.59 10.47
CA GLN A 208 6.40 3.47 10.38
C GLN A 208 6.53 2.99 8.93
N LYS A 209 7.78 2.80 8.46
CA LYS A 209 8.02 2.25 7.13
C LYS A 209 7.54 0.81 7.07
N ALA A 210 6.55 0.56 6.21
CA ALA A 210 5.89 -0.72 6.07
C ALA A 210 6.32 -1.49 4.80
N GLY A 211 6.91 -0.78 3.82
CA GLY A 211 7.38 -1.45 2.61
C GLY A 211 7.77 -0.51 1.48
N THR A 212 7.87 -1.09 0.28
CA THR A 212 8.10 -0.36 -0.97
C THR A 212 7.28 -1.04 -2.05
N VAL A 213 6.63 -0.28 -2.92
CA VAL A 213 5.84 -0.75 -4.06
C VAL A 213 6.44 -0.23 -5.37
N SER A 214 6.17 -0.94 -6.46
CA SER A 214 6.56 -0.57 -7.82
C SER A 214 5.32 -0.27 -8.66
N SER A 215 5.50 0.48 -9.73
CA SER A 215 4.41 0.94 -10.60
C SER A 215 3.66 -0.17 -11.33
N ASP A 216 4.30 -1.31 -11.56
CA ASP A 216 3.77 -2.43 -12.32
C ASP A 216 2.99 -3.47 -11.49
N SER A 217 2.96 -3.32 -10.16
CA SER A 217 2.39 -4.34 -9.27
C SER A 217 1.79 -3.79 -8.01
N SER A 218 0.71 -4.43 -7.55
CA SER A 218 0.18 -4.19 -6.22
C SER A 218 0.92 -5.04 -5.19
N LYS A 219 1.09 -4.52 -3.98
CA LYS A 219 1.75 -5.22 -2.88
C LYS A 219 0.90 -5.20 -1.61
N LYS A 220 0.81 -6.36 -0.97
CA LYS A 220 0.21 -6.49 0.37
C LYS A 220 1.17 -5.95 1.41
N ILE A 221 0.76 -4.90 2.13
CA ILE A 221 1.50 -4.20 3.17
C ILE A 221 0.80 -4.41 4.52
N GLY A 222 1.55 -4.65 5.55
CA GLY A 222 1.11 -4.99 6.91
C GLY A 222 1.98 -6.08 7.50
N PRO A 223 1.60 -6.68 8.63
CA PRO A 223 0.32 -6.50 9.35
C PRO A 223 0.24 -5.22 10.17
N PHE A 224 -0.97 -4.73 10.45
CA PHE A 224 -1.25 -3.67 11.41
C PHE A 224 -2.59 -3.92 12.13
N LEU A 225 -2.89 -3.14 13.17
CA LEU A 225 -4.12 -3.30 13.94
C LEU A 225 -5.34 -2.82 13.16
N PRO A 226 -6.56 -3.34 13.40
CA PRO A 226 -7.79 -2.71 12.90
C PRO A 226 -7.94 -1.28 13.45
N GLY A 227 -8.47 -0.38 12.61
CA GLY A 227 -8.70 1.02 12.97
C GLY A 227 -8.50 1.98 11.81
N THR A 228 -8.49 3.28 12.11
CA THR A 228 -8.17 4.33 11.15
C THR A 228 -6.65 4.56 11.14
N HIS A 229 -6.06 4.56 9.96
CA HIS A 229 -4.61 4.67 9.77
C HIS A 229 -4.27 5.73 8.74
N THR A 230 -3.16 6.43 8.98
CA THR A 230 -2.55 7.29 7.96
C THR A 230 -1.58 6.47 7.13
N VAL A 231 -1.84 6.37 5.84
CA VAL A 231 -0.94 5.73 4.88
C VAL A 231 -0.25 6.80 4.05
N LYS A 232 1.07 6.84 4.12
CA LYS A 232 1.91 7.77 3.39
C LYS A 232 2.74 7.05 2.34
N GLY A 233 2.69 7.55 1.11
CA GLY A 233 3.61 7.24 0.03
C GLY A 233 4.73 8.27 -0.05
N GLU A 234 5.95 7.84 -0.34
CA GLU A 234 7.11 8.70 -0.55
C GLU A 234 7.89 8.24 -1.77
N VAL A 235 8.11 9.15 -2.71
CA VAL A 235 8.96 8.95 -3.89
C VAL A 235 10.17 9.86 -3.79
N GLN A 236 11.36 9.31 -4.02
CA GLN A 236 12.60 10.06 -4.12
C GLN A 236 13.12 9.96 -5.54
N ASN A 237 13.21 11.10 -6.22
CA ASN A 237 13.73 11.19 -7.59
C ASN A 237 14.75 12.32 -7.75
N ASP A 238 15.16 12.61 -8.99
CA ASP A 238 16.13 13.68 -9.32
C ASP A 238 15.64 15.09 -8.98
N TYR A 239 14.33 15.27 -8.78
CA TYR A 239 13.70 16.56 -8.49
C TYR A 239 13.58 16.81 -6.98
N GLY A 240 13.62 15.75 -6.18
CA GLY A 240 13.49 15.82 -4.74
C GLY A 240 12.62 14.71 -4.17
N LYS A 241 12.17 14.92 -2.94
CA LYS A 241 11.26 14.04 -2.24
C LYS A 241 9.83 14.52 -2.43
N VAL A 242 8.95 13.61 -2.84
CA VAL A 242 7.52 13.85 -3.00
C VAL A 242 6.76 12.93 -2.04
N GLU A 243 5.78 13.47 -1.32
CA GLU A 243 4.98 12.73 -0.36
C GLU A 243 3.49 12.92 -0.67
N SER A 244 2.74 11.85 -0.49
CA SER A 244 1.27 11.83 -0.54
C SER A 244 0.74 11.06 0.65
N GLU A 245 -0.29 11.58 1.33
CA GLU A 245 -0.89 10.95 2.51
C GLU A 245 -2.40 10.78 2.31
N GLN A 246 -2.91 9.64 2.78
CA GLN A 246 -4.33 9.36 2.82
C GLN A 246 -4.71 8.62 4.10
N GLU A 247 -5.91 8.87 4.58
CA GLU A 247 -6.48 8.18 5.72
C GLU A 247 -7.29 6.97 5.23
N ILE A 248 -7.12 5.83 5.87
CA ILE A 248 -7.85 4.60 5.57
C ILE A 248 -8.51 4.07 6.83
N GLU A 249 -9.68 3.46 6.70
CA GLU A 249 -10.29 2.65 7.73
C GLU A 249 -10.09 1.17 7.40
N ALA A 250 -9.32 0.47 8.24
CA ALA A 250 -9.00 -0.94 8.06
C ALA A 250 -9.74 -1.78 9.09
N THR A 251 -10.64 -2.63 8.61
CA THR A 251 -11.46 -3.52 9.44
C THR A 251 -11.18 -4.98 9.08
N ASN A 252 -11.54 -5.91 9.97
CA ASN A 252 -11.37 -7.33 9.71
C ASN A 252 -12.21 -7.80 8.53
N GLY A 253 -11.60 -8.60 7.66
CA GLY A 253 -12.29 -9.33 6.59
C GLY A 253 -11.68 -9.12 5.20
N GLU A 254 -11.34 -7.90 4.82
CA GLU A 254 -10.77 -7.60 3.50
C GLU A 254 -9.55 -6.70 3.61
N ASP A 255 -8.61 -6.88 2.68
CA ASP A 255 -7.47 -5.99 2.54
C ASP A 255 -7.96 -4.63 2.00
N VAL A 256 -7.53 -3.51 2.60
CA VAL A 256 -7.90 -2.17 2.14
C VAL A 256 -7.07 -1.80 0.91
N ASN A 257 -7.73 -1.33 -0.15
CA ASN A 257 -7.03 -0.85 -1.33
C ASN A 257 -6.54 0.59 -1.10
N VAL A 258 -5.26 0.80 -1.39
CA VAL A 258 -4.58 2.10 -1.29
C VAL A 258 -3.87 2.35 -2.61
N GLU A 259 -4.14 3.49 -3.23
CA GLU A 259 -3.50 3.89 -4.47
C GLU A 259 -2.78 5.24 -4.29
N PHE A 260 -1.51 5.28 -4.70
CA PHE A 260 -0.74 6.51 -4.84
C PHE A 260 -0.67 6.88 -6.30
N ASP A 261 -1.55 7.78 -6.70
CA ASP A 261 -1.50 8.48 -7.98
C ASP A 261 -0.69 9.76 -7.80
N TRP A 262 0.40 9.89 -8.57
CA TRP A 262 1.30 11.02 -8.49
C TRP A 262 1.03 12.09 -9.56
N SER A 263 -0.08 11.97 -10.30
CA SER A 263 -0.45 12.93 -11.34
C SER A 263 -0.63 14.36 -10.80
N ASP A 264 -1.16 14.52 -9.59
CA ASP A 264 -1.29 15.82 -8.90
C ASP A 264 0.07 16.48 -8.58
N HIS A 265 1.15 15.72 -8.68
CA HIS A 265 2.53 16.17 -8.50
C HIS A 265 3.29 16.33 -9.83
N ALA A 266 2.57 16.37 -10.95
CA ALA A 266 3.13 16.58 -12.28
C ALA A 266 2.64 17.90 -12.86
N VAL A 267 3.43 18.47 -13.77
CA VAL A 267 3.08 19.68 -14.52
C VAL A 267 3.26 19.43 -16.01
N TYR A 268 2.35 19.95 -16.81
CA TYR A 268 2.54 20.00 -18.25
C TYR A 268 3.52 21.12 -18.60
N VAL A 269 4.49 20.80 -19.45
CA VAL A 269 5.50 21.79 -19.89
C VAL A 269 5.35 22.00 -21.38
N SER A 270 5.32 23.25 -21.82
CA SER A 270 5.25 23.62 -23.23
C SER A 270 6.19 24.78 -23.53
N SER A 271 6.47 24.97 -24.80
CA SER A 271 7.25 26.11 -25.34
C SER A 271 6.69 26.47 -26.70
N ASP A 272 6.98 27.69 -27.14
CA ASP A 272 6.81 28.14 -28.53
C ASP A 272 7.78 27.45 -29.52
N TYR A 273 8.75 26.70 -28.99
CA TYR A 273 9.70 25.88 -29.77
C TYR A 273 9.84 24.47 -29.18
N ASP A 274 9.38 23.47 -29.90
CA ASP A 274 9.44 22.06 -29.47
C ASP A 274 10.89 21.56 -29.31
N ASP A 275 11.82 22.09 -30.09
CA ASP A 275 13.28 21.78 -30.05
C ASP A 275 14.05 22.51 -28.93
N ALA A 276 13.35 23.26 -28.08
CA ALA A 276 13.96 23.89 -26.92
C ALA A 276 14.30 22.84 -25.86
N THR A 277 15.49 22.92 -25.28
CA THR A 277 15.98 21.99 -24.25
C THR A 277 15.49 22.43 -22.88
N LEU A 278 14.90 21.49 -22.10
CA LEU A 278 14.46 21.70 -20.72
C LEU A 278 15.63 21.72 -19.73
N PHE A 279 15.63 22.71 -18.85
CA PHE A 279 16.50 22.79 -17.67
C PHE A 279 15.68 22.76 -16.39
N VAL A 280 16.08 21.90 -15.45
CA VAL A 280 15.47 21.80 -14.11
C VAL A 280 16.53 22.05 -13.05
N ASN A 281 16.30 23.02 -12.18
CA ASN A 281 17.23 23.46 -11.14
C ASN A 281 18.64 23.76 -11.72
N GLY A 282 18.68 24.37 -12.89
CA GLY A 282 19.92 24.74 -13.61
C GLY A 282 20.61 23.58 -14.31
N LYS A 283 20.10 22.35 -14.21
CA LYS A 283 20.66 21.17 -14.87
C LYS A 283 19.97 20.93 -16.21
N ASP A 284 20.75 20.72 -17.23
CA ASP A 284 20.31 20.28 -18.55
C ASP A 284 19.75 18.86 -18.47
N LYS A 285 18.47 18.71 -18.84
CA LYS A 285 17.80 17.39 -18.86
C LYS A 285 18.05 16.62 -20.15
N LYS A 286 18.68 17.26 -21.16
CA LYS A 286 18.97 16.71 -22.50
C LYS A 286 17.71 16.17 -23.20
N THR A 287 16.57 16.76 -22.88
CA THR A 287 15.26 16.43 -23.43
C THR A 287 14.68 17.68 -24.05
N GLU A 288 14.18 17.57 -25.25
CA GLU A 288 13.45 18.64 -25.92
C GLU A 288 12.05 18.75 -25.34
N ILE A 289 11.50 19.97 -25.25
CA ILE A 289 10.19 20.19 -24.64
C ILE A 289 9.11 19.47 -25.44
N GLY A 290 9.24 19.39 -26.77
CA GLY A 290 8.31 18.65 -27.60
C GLY A 290 8.19 17.15 -27.27
N ASP A 291 9.21 16.57 -26.63
CA ASP A 291 9.26 15.17 -26.22
C ASP A 291 8.72 14.93 -24.78
N ILE A 292 8.29 16.01 -24.08
CA ILE A 292 7.84 15.93 -22.69
C ILE A 292 6.33 16.14 -22.65
N ASP A 293 5.60 15.10 -22.28
CA ASP A 293 4.15 15.21 -22.04
C ASP A 293 3.87 15.87 -20.69
N TYR A 294 4.52 15.41 -19.64
CA TYR A 294 4.47 16.02 -18.31
C TYR A 294 5.79 15.82 -17.56
N LEU A 295 6.08 16.70 -16.64
CA LEU A 295 7.25 16.68 -15.77
C LEU A 295 6.80 16.35 -14.34
N GLY A 296 7.22 15.22 -13.79
CA GLY A 296 6.86 14.78 -12.45
C GLY A 296 7.39 13.39 -12.09
N PRO A 297 7.07 12.92 -10.87
CA PRO A 297 6.48 13.69 -9.78
C PRO A 297 7.45 14.72 -9.18
N LEU A 298 6.94 15.87 -8.76
CA LEU A 298 7.72 17.03 -8.32
C LEU A 298 7.30 17.47 -6.91
N PRO A 299 8.25 17.94 -6.07
CA PRO A 299 7.91 18.74 -4.90
C PRO A 299 7.21 20.02 -5.34
N MET A 300 5.95 20.20 -4.92
CA MET A 300 5.14 21.36 -5.30
C MET A 300 5.29 22.52 -4.28
N ASP A 301 6.50 22.74 -3.76
CA ASP A 301 6.85 23.70 -2.70
C ASP A 301 7.62 24.93 -3.19
N GLY A 302 7.89 25.01 -4.50
CA GLY A 302 8.66 26.09 -5.11
C GLY A 302 10.18 25.84 -5.13
N SER A 303 10.64 24.71 -4.63
CA SER A 303 12.07 24.33 -4.66
C SER A 303 12.55 23.92 -6.04
N VAL A 304 11.64 23.41 -6.87
CA VAL A 304 11.91 23.05 -8.25
C VAL A 304 11.68 24.26 -9.17
N LYS A 305 12.67 24.57 -9.99
CA LYS A 305 12.64 25.65 -10.96
C LYS A 305 12.93 25.13 -12.34
N VAL A 306 12.16 25.57 -13.32
CA VAL A 306 12.26 25.13 -14.71
C VAL A 306 12.45 26.31 -15.64
N TYR A 307 13.19 26.12 -16.72
CA TYR A 307 13.32 27.02 -17.84
C TYR A 307 13.77 26.27 -19.09
N ALA A 308 13.59 26.86 -20.26
CA ALA A 308 14.08 26.33 -21.51
C ALA A 308 15.27 27.10 -22.05
N LYS A 309 16.10 26.43 -22.84
CA LYS A 309 17.13 27.05 -23.68
C LYS A 309 17.03 26.59 -25.12
N ARG A 310 17.28 27.48 -26.03
CA ARG A 310 17.34 27.21 -27.46
C ARG A 310 18.42 28.03 -28.15
N LYS A 311 19.03 27.45 -29.15
CA LYS A 311 20.02 28.13 -30.00
C LYS A 311 19.32 28.74 -31.22
N PHE A 312 19.38 30.06 -31.33
CA PHE A 312 18.90 30.83 -32.46
C PHE A 312 20.10 31.30 -33.33
N ASP A 313 19.84 31.84 -34.50
CA ASP A 313 20.89 32.45 -35.36
C ASP A 313 21.58 33.62 -34.64
N SER A 314 20.85 34.32 -33.76
CA SER A 314 21.33 35.42 -32.94
C SER A 314 22.13 34.97 -31.68
N GLY A 315 22.20 33.66 -31.41
CA GLY A 315 22.86 33.08 -30.22
C GLY A 315 21.93 32.22 -29.37
N GLU A 316 22.45 31.71 -28.24
CA GLU A 316 21.61 30.95 -27.27
C GLU A 316 20.76 31.93 -26.48
N LYS A 317 19.44 31.66 -26.41
CA LYS A 317 18.50 32.36 -25.53
C LYS A 317 17.96 31.42 -24.44
N LYS A 318 17.52 32.00 -23.35
CA LYS A 318 16.90 31.32 -22.20
C LYS A 318 15.54 31.96 -21.91
N THR A 319 14.51 31.15 -21.60
CA THR A 319 13.23 31.63 -21.12
C THR A 319 13.30 32.13 -19.67
N GLU A 320 12.26 32.76 -19.17
CA GLU A 320 12.11 33.02 -17.73
C GLU A 320 12.15 31.71 -16.93
N GLU A 321 12.56 31.82 -15.66
CA GLU A 321 12.62 30.71 -14.74
C GLU A 321 11.33 30.64 -13.93
N VAL A 322 10.60 29.53 -14.02
CA VAL A 322 9.33 29.29 -13.33
C VAL A 322 9.59 28.38 -12.14
N SER A 323 9.12 28.79 -10.94
CA SER A 323 9.13 27.97 -9.72
C SER A 323 7.86 27.16 -9.62
N ILE A 324 7.97 25.84 -9.47
CA ILE A 324 6.84 24.92 -9.40
C ILE A 324 6.24 24.92 -8.02
N LYS A 325 4.94 25.25 -7.92
CA LYS A 325 4.18 25.33 -6.67
C LYS A 325 2.83 24.64 -6.82
N LYS A 326 2.24 24.26 -5.69
CA LYS A 326 0.91 23.66 -5.66
C LYS A 326 -0.13 24.54 -6.39
N GLY A 327 -0.91 23.91 -7.25
CA GLY A 327 -1.92 24.58 -8.09
C GLY A 327 -1.38 25.06 -9.44
N ILE A 328 -0.13 24.78 -9.78
CA ILE A 328 0.39 24.95 -11.13
C ILE A 328 0.23 23.61 -11.85
N GLU A 329 -0.58 23.55 -12.86
CA GLU A 329 -0.81 22.38 -13.70
C GLU A 329 -0.07 22.50 -15.02
N ASP A 330 0.11 23.74 -15.52
CA ASP A 330 0.71 24.07 -16.80
C ASP A 330 1.83 25.10 -16.69
N ILE A 331 2.89 24.90 -17.46
CA ILE A 331 4.01 25.83 -17.58
C ILE A 331 4.31 26.07 -19.07
N ALA A 332 4.17 27.32 -19.51
CA ALA A 332 4.60 27.75 -20.83
C ALA A 332 5.96 28.43 -20.73
N LEU A 333 6.99 27.81 -21.33
CA LEU A 333 8.36 28.32 -21.40
C LEU A 333 8.58 28.97 -22.75
N ASN A 334 8.07 30.20 -22.94
CA ASN A 334 8.12 30.92 -24.19
C ASN A 334 9.34 31.86 -24.29
N PHE A 335 9.91 32.00 -25.49
CA PHE A 335 11.06 32.85 -25.77
C PHE A 335 10.56 34.22 -26.31
N ASP A 336 10.24 35.12 -25.38
CA ASP A 336 9.76 36.45 -25.76
C ASP A 336 10.78 37.23 -26.57
N GLU A 337 10.30 37.94 -27.59
CA GLU A 337 11.15 38.87 -28.39
C GLU A 337 11.38 40.20 -27.66
N GLU A 338 10.59 40.55 -26.66
CA GLU A 338 10.80 41.75 -25.81
C GLU A 338 10.26 41.51 -24.37
N ASN A 339 11.14 41.84 -23.44
CA ASN A 339 11.03 41.76 -22.01
C ASN A 339 9.81 42.46 -21.44
N THR A 340 8.85 41.75 -20.85
CA THR A 340 8.04 42.28 -19.74
C THR A 340 7.55 41.13 -18.84
N ALA A 341 8.06 41.12 -17.61
CA ALA A 341 7.63 40.24 -16.56
C ALA A 341 6.17 40.54 -16.15
N GLU A 342 5.28 39.56 -16.23
CA GLU A 342 4.13 39.49 -15.33
C GLU A 342 3.82 38.03 -14.98
N ALA A 343 4.02 37.72 -13.72
CA ALA A 343 3.61 36.45 -13.13
C ALA A 343 2.08 36.40 -13.09
N SER A 344 1.47 35.52 -13.86
CA SER A 344 0.04 35.26 -13.76
C SER A 344 -0.27 34.46 -12.50
N ALA A 345 -0.88 35.12 -11.53
CA ALA A 345 -1.57 34.49 -10.41
C ALA A 345 -2.89 33.84 -10.89
N PRO A 346 -3.45 32.86 -10.15
CA PRO A 346 -4.61 32.08 -10.58
C PRO A 346 -5.82 32.97 -10.83
N SER A 347 -6.33 32.96 -12.05
CA SER A 347 -7.55 33.70 -12.42
C SER A 347 -8.78 32.92 -11.97
N LYS A 348 -9.55 33.59 -11.09
CA LYS A 348 -10.97 33.32 -10.86
C LYS A 348 -11.74 33.57 -12.14
N GLU A 349 -12.73 32.73 -12.36
CA GLU A 349 -13.80 32.96 -13.34
C GLU A 349 -14.32 34.40 -13.27
N GLU A 350 -14.31 35.10 -14.39
CA GLU A 350 -15.32 36.10 -14.70
C GLU A 350 -15.52 36.21 -16.22
N GLN A 351 -16.80 36.26 -16.55
CA GLN A 351 -17.40 36.33 -17.86
C GLN A 351 -17.11 37.63 -18.62
N SER A 352 -16.99 37.44 -19.93
CA SER A 352 -17.31 38.37 -21.02
C SER A 352 -16.71 39.78 -21.03
N GLY A 353 -16.06 40.04 -22.14
CA GLY A 353 -15.72 41.39 -22.58
C GLY A 353 -14.89 41.40 -23.85
N ASP A 354 -15.61 41.45 -24.95
CA ASP A 354 -15.13 41.72 -26.29
C ASP A 354 -14.14 42.88 -26.31
N GLN A 355 -12.91 42.66 -26.79
CA GLN A 355 -12.13 43.75 -27.41
C GLN A 355 -11.15 43.22 -28.45
N ASP A 356 -11.45 43.63 -29.68
CA ASP A 356 -10.65 43.58 -30.88
C ASP A 356 -9.15 43.82 -30.66
N SER A 357 -8.30 42.88 -31.09
CA SER A 357 -6.98 43.21 -31.56
C SER A 357 -6.49 42.21 -32.62
N LYS A 358 -6.43 42.73 -33.84
CA LYS A 358 -5.73 42.22 -35.03
C LYS A 358 -5.95 40.77 -35.42
N ALA A 359 -6.64 40.60 -36.55
CA ALA A 359 -6.77 39.35 -37.28
C ALA A 359 -5.39 38.68 -37.53
N ASP A 360 -5.07 37.71 -36.71
CA ASP A 360 -4.25 36.58 -37.12
C ASP A 360 -5.19 35.64 -37.89
N SER A 361 -4.86 35.35 -39.15
CA SER A 361 -5.71 34.58 -40.07
C SER A 361 -5.68 33.09 -39.84
N GLY A 362 -5.42 32.63 -38.59
CA GLY A 362 -5.39 31.24 -38.22
C GLY A 362 -6.61 30.79 -37.41
N VAL A 363 -6.80 29.48 -37.33
CA VAL A 363 -7.87 28.85 -36.52
C VAL A 363 -7.67 29.18 -35.04
N SER A 364 -8.73 29.59 -34.35
CA SER A 364 -8.68 29.90 -32.92
C SER A 364 -8.62 28.62 -32.04
N THR A 365 -8.09 28.72 -30.83
CA THR A 365 -8.08 27.62 -29.87
C THR A 365 -9.47 27.11 -29.50
N SER A 366 -10.49 27.98 -29.54
CA SER A 366 -11.90 27.59 -29.33
C SER A 366 -12.45 26.77 -30.49
N GLU A 367 -12.05 27.07 -31.74
CA GLU A 367 -12.45 26.26 -32.90
C GLU A 367 -11.79 24.89 -32.85
N VAL A 368 -10.50 24.81 -32.44
CA VAL A 368 -9.81 23.55 -32.22
C VAL A 368 -10.47 22.72 -31.12
N SER A 369 -10.89 23.35 -30.00
CA SER A 369 -11.62 22.66 -28.93
C SER A 369 -12.96 22.09 -29.41
N SER A 370 -13.73 22.87 -30.17
CA SER A 370 -15.00 22.37 -30.72
C SER A 370 -14.79 21.28 -31.78
N PHE A 371 -13.71 21.34 -32.54
CA PHE A 371 -13.36 20.34 -33.52
C PHE A 371 -12.99 19.00 -32.87
N ILE A 372 -12.14 19.01 -31.85
CA ILE A 372 -11.73 17.76 -31.19
C ILE A 372 -12.89 17.06 -30.47
N GLU A 373 -13.85 17.82 -29.96
CA GLU A 373 -15.08 17.26 -29.40
C GLU A 373 -15.91 16.54 -30.48
N GLN A 374 -16.09 17.14 -31.67
CA GLN A 374 -16.78 16.50 -32.79
C GLN A 374 -16.04 15.26 -33.27
N TYR A 375 -14.71 15.28 -33.34
CA TYR A 375 -13.88 14.14 -33.65
C TYR A 375 -14.11 12.99 -32.67
N MET A 376 -14.19 13.27 -31.36
CA MET A 376 -14.44 12.22 -30.34
C MET A 376 -15.80 11.54 -30.55
N TYR A 377 -16.89 12.29 -30.73
CA TYR A 377 -18.19 11.71 -31.02
C TYR A 377 -18.22 10.91 -32.33
N ALA A 378 -17.54 11.38 -33.37
CA ALA A 378 -17.42 10.67 -34.64
C ALA A 378 -16.62 9.37 -34.47
N THR A 379 -15.56 9.39 -33.66
CA THR A 379 -14.74 8.22 -33.35
C THR A 379 -15.52 7.14 -32.61
N ILE A 380 -16.29 7.52 -31.58
CA ILE A 380 -17.15 6.58 -30.84
C ILE A 380 -18.23 5.98 -31.78
N SER A 381 -18.87 6.80 -32.57
CA SER A 381 -19.86 6.32 -33.55
C SER A 381 -19.24 5.36 -34.58
N SER A 382 -18.02 5.66 -35.04
CA SER A 382 -17.24 4.81 -35.93
C SER A 382 -16.91 3.45 -35.30
N ILE A 383 -16.47 3.44 -34.05
CA ILE A 383 -16.15 2.23 -33.29
C ILE A 383 -17.40 1.37 -33.12
N ASN A 384 -18.48 1.95 -32.64
CA ASN A 384 -19.71 1.23 -32.30
C ASN A 384 -20.45 0.68 -33.53
N SER A 385 -20.31 1.33 -34.69
CA SER A 385 -20.88 0.84 -35.97
C SER A 385 -19.90 -0.04 -36.76
N GLY A 386 -18.58 0.02 -36.42
CA GLY A 386 -17.54 -0.61 -37.23
C GLY A 386 -17.28 0.07 -38.57
N ASP A 387 -17.78 1.32 -38.74
CA ASP A 387 -17.67 2.07 -39.98
C ASP A 387 -16.70 3.24 -39.81
N PHE A 388 -15.46 3.06 -40.27
CA PHE A 388 -14.41 4.08 -40.20
C PHE A 388 -14.75 5.36 -40.97
N SER A 389 -15.62 5.30 -41.99
CA SER A 389 -15.98 6.47 -42.81
C SER A 389 -16.66 7.59 -42.00
N ILE A 390 -17.15 7.30 -40.80
CA ILE A 390 -17.77 8.28 -39.87
C ILE A 390 -16.69 9.16 -39.23
N ALA A 391 -15.56 8.60 -38.84
CA ALA A 391 -14.46 9.34 -38.20
C ALA A 391 -13.47 9.90 -39.26
N GLU A 392 -13.40 9.32 -40.45
CA GLU A 392 -12.46 9.65 -41.51
C GLU A 392 -12.40 11.17 -41.84
N PRO A 393 -13.52 11.95 -41.90
CA PRO A 393 -13.49 13.38 -42.20
C PRO A 393 -12.78 14.24 -41.15
N TYR A 394 -12.60 13.72 -39.97
CA TYR A 394 -11.95 14.42 -38.85
C TYR A 394 -10.47 14.06 -38.68
N ILE A 395 -9.89 13.26 -39.57
CA ILE A 395 -8.52 12.77 -39.44
C ILE A 395 -7.69 13.19 -40.65
N ASP A 396 -6.50 13.75 -40.40
CA ASP A 396 -5.58 14.03 -41.50
C ASP A 396 -5.14 12.70 -42.15
N SER A 397 -5.50 12.51 -43.42
CA SER A 397 -5.15 11.30 -44.18
C SER A 397 -3.64 11.05 -44.32
N ASN A 398 -2.81 12.08 -44.12
CA ASN A 398 -1.35 12.00 -44.17
C ASN A 398 -0.73 11.78 -42.77
N GLY A 399 -1.56 11.83 -41.69
CA GLY A 399 -1.12 11.62 -40.31
C GLY A 399 -1.11 10.15 -39.91
N PRO A 400 -0.29 9.79 -38.92
CA PRO A 400 -0.25 8.43 -38.39
C PRO A 400 -1.60 7.97 -37.80
N LYS A 401 -2.43 8.92 -37.30
CA LYS A 401 -3.74 8.62 -36.69
C LYS A 401 -4.71 7.97 -37.69
N TYR A 402 -4.62 8.28 -38.97
CA TYR A 402 -5.50 7.73 -40.01
C TYR A 402 -5.46 6.20 -40.04
N LYS A 403 -4.26 5.65 -40.15
CA LYS A 403 -4.06 4.21 -40.17
C LYS A 403 -4.43 3.55 -38.83
N GLU A 404 -3.98 4.17 -37.76
CA GLU A 404 -4.23 3.71 -36.38
C GLU A 404 -5.73 3.60 -36.10
N GLN A 405 -6.50 4.67 -36.34
CA GLN A 405 -7.93 4.69 -36.07
C GLN A 405 -8.70 3.66 -36.93
N LYS A 406 -8.32 3.53 -38.21
CA LYS A 406 -8.94 2.55 -39.10
C LYS A 406 -8.73 1.10 -38.61
N GLU A 407 -7.51 0.77 -38.21
CA GLU A 407 -7.16 -0.55 -37.66
C GLU A 407 -7.84 -0.79 -36.30
N TYR A 408 -7.91 0.24 -35.45
CA TYR A 408 -8.55 0.18 -34.15
C TYR A 408 -10.05 -0.07 -34.23
N THR A 409 -10.77 0.69 -35.06
CA THR A 409 -12.20 0.49 -35.33
C THR A 409 -12.49 -0.95 -35.79
N ALA A 410 -11.71 -1.46 -36.75
CA ALA A 410 -11.89 -2.83 -37.25
C ALA A 410 -11.57 -3.89 -36.18
N TYR A 411 -10.59 -3.63 -35.31
CA TYR A 411 -10.22 -4.52 -34.21
C TYR A 411 -11.32 -4.62 -33.16
N LEU A 412 -11.84 -3.48 -32.68
CA LEU A 412 -12.90 -3.42 -31.68
C LEU A 412 -14.19 -4.06 -32.17
N MET A 413 -14.61 -3.77 -33.41
CA MET A 413 -15.74 -4.42 -34.04
C MET A 413 -15.60 -5.95 -34.07
N LYS A 414 -14.43 -6.46 -34.47
CA LYS A 414 -14.14 -7.90 -34.49
C LYS A 414 -14.21 -8.53 -33.09
N LYS A 415 -13.90 -7.79 -32.06
CA LYS A 415 -13.95 -8.25 -30.66
C LYS A 415 -15.32 -8.09 -30.02
N GLY A 416 -16.26 -7.43 -30.69
CA GLY A 416 -17.57 -7.09 -30.13
C GLY A 416 -17.48 -6.13 -28.97
N ILE A 417 -16.51 -5.19 -29.03
CA ILE A 417 -16.28 -4.15 -28.02
C ILE A 417 -16.93 -2.86 -28.51
N THR A 418 -17.71 -2.24 -27.65
CA THR A 418 -18.33 -0.93 -27.89
C THR A 418 -17.96 0.03 -26.76
N GLU A 419 -18.00 1.33 -27.04
CA GLU A 419 -17.60 2.39 -26.13
C GLU A 419 -18.75 3.42 -26.00
N ASP A 420 -19.14 3.75 -24.76
CA ASP A 420 -20.08 4.81 -24.47
C ASP A 420 -19.33 5.94 -23.76
N LEU A 421 -19.23 7.11 -24.40
CA LEU A 421 -18.57 8.29 -23.87
C LEU A 421 -19.47 8.95 -22.81
N LEU A 422 -19.06 8.91 -21.55
CA LEU A 422 -19.78 9.46 -20.41
C LEU A 422 -19.46 10.96 -20.20
N SER A 423 -18.20 11.32 -20.39
CA SER A 423 -17.70 12.69 -20.21
C SER A 423 -16.52 12.93 -21.16
N PHE A 424 -16.45 14.16 -21.66
CA PHE A 424 -15.35 14.64 -22.49
C PHE A 424 -15.05 16.10 -22.13
N ASN A 425 -13.81 16.38 -21.80
CA ASN A 425 -13.34 17.72 -21.50
C ASN A 425 -12.07 18.02 -22.29
N VAL A 426 -12.03 19.17 -22.92
CA VAL A 426 -10.80 19.76 -23.46
C VAL A 426 -10.16 20.57 -22.35
N ASN A 427 -9.08 20.04 -21.78
CA ASN A 427 -8.38 20.70 -20.67
C ASN A 427 -7.55 21.88 -21.18
N ARG A 428 -6.99 21.75 -22.42
CA ARG A 428 -6.08 22.74 -22.95
C ARG A 428 -5.90 22.57 -24.47
N VAL A 429 -5.72 23.70 -25.15
CA VAL A 429 -5.23 23.76 -26.56
C VAL A 429 -4.00 24.64 -26.59
N THR A 430 -2.92 24.15 -27.17
CA THR A 430 -1.67 24.89 -27.37
C THR A 430 -1.37 24.94 -28.88
N LYS A 431 -1.13 26.13 -29.44
CA LYS A 431 -0.66 26.28 -30.81
C LYS A 431 0.84 25.96 -30.85
N LEU A 432 1.26 25.01 -31.68
CA LEU A 432 2.64 24.57 -31.80
C LEU A 432 3.35 25.38 -32.89
N ASP A 433 2.67 25.60 -34.04
CA ASP A 433 3.12 26.39 -35.17
C ASP A 433 1.93 26.99 -35.91
N ASP A 434 2.13 27.57 -37.09
CA ASP A 434 1.07 28.22 -37.86
C ASP A 434 -0.11 27.31 -38.24
N SER A 435 0.10 25.98 -38.26
CA SER A 435 -0.87 25.00 -38.71
C SER A 435 -1.10 23.84 -37.76
N MET A 436 -0.42 23.80 -36.61
CA MET A 436 -0.43 22.64 -35.73
C MET A 436 -0.80 23.03 -34.32
N TYR A 437 -1.64 22.20 -33.69
CA TYR A 437 -2.13 22.37 -32.32
C TYR A 437 -1.94 21.10 -31.51
N LYS A 438 -1.57 21.22 -30.22
CA LYS A 438 -1.58 20.14 -29.25
C LYS A 438 -2.82 20.32 -28.36
N VAL A 439 -3.64 19.28 -28.23
CA VAL A 439 -4.91 19.32 -27.50
C VAL A 439 -4.87 18.26 -26.41
N TYR A 440 -5.08 18.68 -25.18
CA TYR A 440 -5.13 17.84 -23.99
C TYR A 440 -6.59 17.62 -23.62
N THR A 441 -6.97 16.35 -23.41
CA THR A 441 -8.34 15.95 -23.14
C THR A 441 -8.42 15.01 -21.93
N THR A 442 -9.56 15.00 -21.26
CA THR A 442 -9.94 13.98 -20.28
C THR A 442 -11.23 13.34 -20.76
N GLU A 443 -11.24 12.02 -20.81
CA GLU A 443 -12.32 11.21 -21.38
C GLU A 443 -12.75 10.14 -20.40
N GLU A 444 -14.07 9.96 -20.23
CA GLU A 444 -14.63 8.90 -19.38
C GLU A 444 -15.55 8.01 -20.21
N TYR A 445 -15.39 6.70 -20.09
CA TYR A 445 -16.11 5.72 -20.88
C TYR A 445 -16.69 4.59 -20.04
N ASP A 446 -17.84 4.08 -20.49
CA ASP A 446 -18.25 2.71 -20.22
C ASP A 446 -17.90 1.85 -21.43
N ILE A 447 -16.96 0.91 -21.27
CA ILE A 447 -16.52 0.00 -22.33
C ILE A 447 -17.23 -1.34 -22.15
N SER A 448 -18.07 -1.72 -23.13
CA SER A 448 -18.77 -2.98 -23.17
C SER A 448 -17.97 -4.01 -23.96
N TYR A 449 -17.70 -5.16 -23.37
CA TYR A 449 -16.94 -6.25 -23.97
C TYR A 449 -17.84 -7.34 -24.53
N GLY A 450 -17.34 -8.10 -25.53
CA GLY A 450 -18.08 -9.19 -26.17
C GLY A 450 -18.51 -10.34 -25.24
N ASP A 451 -18.01 -10.41 -24.03
CA ASP A 451 -18.45 -11.34 -22.96
C ASP A 451 -19.61 -10.82 -22.12
N GLY A 452 -20.09 -9.61 -22.42
CA GLY A 452 -21.17 -8.94 -21.71
C GLY A 452 -20.72 -8.12 -20.48
N SER A 453 -19.43 -8.08 -20.16
CA SER A 453 -18.93 -7.23 -19.09
C SER A 453 -18.84 -5.76 -19.53
N VAL A 454 -19.08 -4.84 -18.59
CA VAL A 454 -18.92 -3.40 -18.80
C VAL A 454 -17.88 -2.91 -17.79
N LYS A 455 -16.95 -2.04 -18.26
CA LYS A 455 -15.94 -1.45 -17.41
C LYS A 455 -15.89 0.06 -17.61
N TYR A 456 -16.00 0.79 -16.51
CA TYR A 456 -15.68 2.21 -16.50
C TYR A 456 -14.17 2.41 -16.72
N LYS A 457 -13.83 3.38 -17.57
CA LYS A 457 -12.46 3.77 -17.88
C LYS A 457 -12.38 5.30 -18.00
N LYS A 458 -11.30 5.86 -17.45
CA LYS A 458 -10.97 7.28 -17.58
C LYS A 458 -9.59 7.40 -18.19
N PHE A 459 -9.46 8.31 -19.18
CA PHE A 459 -8.18 8.55 -19.84
C PHE A 459 -7.84 10.03 -19.86
N ASN A 460 -6.54 10.32 -19.74
CA ASN A 460 -5.97 11.59 -20.16
C ASN A 460 -5.25 11.37 -21.48
N SER A 461 -5.67 12.12 -22.51
CA SER A 461 -5.12 11.95 -23.87
C SER A 461 -4.54 13.26 -24.40
N ILE A 462 -3.57 13.13 -25.29
CA ILE A 462 -2.94 14.26 -25.98
C ILE A 462 -3.04 14.02 -27.49
N HIS A 463 -3.70 14.93 -28.16
CA HIS A 463 -3.91 14.89 -29.59
C HIS A 463 -3.10 15.98 -30.31
N LYS A 464 -2.58 15.65 -31.47
CA LYS A 464 -2.02 16.63 -32.41
C LYS A 464 -3.04 16.89 -33.51
N VAL A 465 -3.49 18.15 -33.60
CA VAL A 465 -4.49 18.61 -34.59
C VAL A 465 -3.80 19.52 -35.57
N LYS A 466 -4.10 19.37 -36.85
CA LYS A 466 -3.48 20.12 -37.94
C LYS A 466 -4.54 20.90 -38.72
N GLU A 467 -4.22 22.14 -39.05
CA GLU A 467 -4.93 22.90 -40.07
C GLU A 467 -4.47 22.43 -41.46
N LEU A 468 -5.43 21.92 -42.23
CA LEU A 468 -5.19 21.38 -43.57
C LEU A 468 -5.14 22.50 -44.61
N SER A 469 -4.65 22.18 -45.81
CA SER A 469 -4.46 23.17 -46.90
C SER A 469 -5.77 23.82 -47.38
N ASP A 470 -6.92 23.25 -47.08
CA ASP A 470 -8.25 23.79 -47.39
C ASP A 470 -8.82 24.62 -46.24
N GLY A 471 -8.09 24.80 -45.15
CA GLY A 471 -8.48 25.52 -43.94
C GLY A 471 -9.33 24.69 -42.97
N SER A 472 -9.61 23.40 -43.24
CA SER A 472 -10.23 22.51 -42.30
C SER A 472 -9.24 21.96 -41.27
N LEU A 473 -9.73 21.43 -40.15
CA LEU A 473 -8.92 20.76 -39.16
C LEU A 473 -8.92 19.25 -39.36
N GLY A 474 -7.81 18.58 -39.01
CA GLY A 474 -7.71 17.12 -38.97
C GLY A 474 -6.84 16.64 -37.83
N VAL A 475 -7.27 15.60 -37.12
CA VAL A 475 -6.41 14.95 -36.12
C VAL A 475 -5.25 14.25 -36.83
N TYR A 476 -4.05 14.75 -36.61
CA TYR A 476 -2.83 14.23 -37.21
C TYR A 476 -2.31 13.00 -36.47
N GLN A 477 -2.29 13.07 -35.11
CA GLN A 477 -1.71 12.03 -34.27
C GLN A 477 -2.38 11.99 -32.90
N LEU A 478 -2.52 10.79 -32.31
CA LEU A 478 -2.67 10.60 -30.88
C LEU A 478 -1.26 10.42 -30.30
N ILE A 479 -0.79 11.41 -29.54
CA ILE A 479 0.56 11.39 -28.95
C ILE A 479 0.61 10.41 -27.80
N SER A 480 -0.36 10.52 -26.87
CA SER A 480 -0.50 9.62 -25.73
C SER A 480 -1.95 9.46 -25.33
N SER A 481 -2.28 8.35 -24.67
CA SER A 481 -3.54 8.12 -23.97
C SER A 481 -3.23 7.26 -22.75
N THR A 482 -3.38 7.83 -21.57
CA THR A 482 -3.04 7.19 -20.30
C THR A 482 -4.30 6.96 -19.49
N GLU A 483 -4.53 5.71 -19.07
CA GLU A 483 -5.66 5.38 -18.21
C GLU A 483 -5.43 5.95 -16.82
N VAL A 484 -6.38 6.76 -16.35
CA VAL A 484 -6.46 7.25 -14.97
C VAL A 484 -7.19 6.18 -14.18
N LYS A 485 -6.52 5.60 -13.22
CA LYS A 485 -7.05 4.48 -12.41
C LYS A 485 -7.75 5.01 -11.17
#